data_8f30ee0c919ac2db8b04f890a9809a90
#
_entry.id   8f30ee0c919ac2db8b04f890a9809a90
#
_cell.length_a   1.000
_cell.length_b   1.000
_cell.length_c   1.000
_cell.angle_alpha   90.00
_cell.angle_beta   90.00
_cell.angle_gamma   90.00
#
_symmetry.space_group_name_H-M   'P 1'
#
loop_
_entity.id
_entity.type
_entity.pdbx_description
1 polymer ?
#
loop_
_entity_poly.entity_id
_entity_poly.type
_entity_poly.pdbx_seq_one_letter_code
_entity_poly.pdbx_strand_id
1 'polypeptide(L)'
;MLPLMLDVTGKKVIIAGGGRIALRKLSVFMNEGAVITVISPEASEEIQRLHEHGAIVWKRACIQKEDLKGAHFLIAATNDPSANEALHIMADASTWVCVASDGNKGNMQMMSFKREGDLTISVSTSGSSPGLAKDLSGILMDRCKSIAKKLPFIRREREHIKNTLPSHERGEQIRLLLKELMK
;
A
#
# COMPACT_ATOMS: atom_id res chain seq x y z
N MET A 1 4.87 14.98 1.53
CA MET A 1 4.79 13.74 0.70
C MET A 1 3.58 13.81 -0.23
N LEU A 2 3.71 13.30 -1.45
CA LEU A 2 2.62 13.22 -2.43
C LEU A 2 1.85 11.90 -2.26
N PRO A 3 0.51 11.90 -2.08
CA PRO A 3 -0.27 10.67 -2.07
C PRO A 3 -0.37 10.08 -3.48
N LEU A 4 -0.02 8.80 -3.61
CA LEU A 4 -0.02 8.08 -4.88
C LEU A 4 -0.65 6.69 -4.70
N MET A 5 -1.25 6.18 -5.77
CA MET A 5 -1.52 4.75 -5.94
C MET A 5 -0.40 4.16 -6.80
N LEU A 6 0.22 3.09 -6.31
CA LEU A 6 1.33 2.42 -7.00
C LEU A 6 0.91 1.00 -7.37
N ASP A 7 1.23 0.59 -8.60
CA ASP A 7 1.19 -0.81 -8.99
C ASP A 7 2.49 -1.48 -8.52
N VAL A 8 2.34 -2.39 -7.57
CA VAL A 8 3.47 -3.13 -6.98
C VAL A 8 3.56 -4.57 -7.49
N THR A 9 2.74 -4.93 -8.47
CA THR A 9 2.73 -6.28 -9.08
C THR A 9 4.13 -6.63 -9.61
N GLY A 10 4.68 -7.75 -9.15
CA GLY A 10 6.02 -8.22 -9.52
C GLY A 10 7.19 -7.36 -9.00
N LYS A 11 6.94 -6.32 -8.20
CA LYS A 11 8.02 -5.50 -7.63
C LYS A 11 8.69 -6.21 -6.47
N LYS A 12 10.02 -6.12 -6.42
CA LYS A 12 10.83 -6.68 -5.32
C LYS A 12 10.67 -5.84 -4.06
N VAL A 13 10.14 -6.45 -3.01
CA VAL A 13 9.94 -5.85 -1.68
C VAL A 13 10.80 -6.58 -0.67
N ILE A 14 11.66 -5.85 0.01
CA ILE A 14 12.47 -6.36 1.12
C ILE A 14 11.87 -5.88 2.43
N ILE A 15 11.67 -6.79 3.36
CA ILE A 15 11.16 -6.50 4.70
C ILE A 15 12.21 -6.93 5.72
N ALA A 16 12.81 -5.96 6.39
CA ALA A 16 13.74 -6.19 7.48
C ALA A 16 12.97 -6.30 8.80
N GLY A 17 13.02 -7.49 9.41
CA GLY A 17 12.29 -7.84 10.62
C GLY A 17 11.23 -8.90 10.40
N GLY A 18 10.96 -9.71 11.43
CA GLY A 18 10.05 -10.88 11.37
C GLY A 18 8.88 -10.80 12.35
N GLY A 19 8.66 -9.66 12.99
CA GLY A 19 7.63 -9.47 14.01
C GLY A 19 6.26 -9.02 13.45
N ARG A 20 5.35 -8.68 14.36
CA ARG A 20 3.96 -8.28 14.06
C ARG A 20 3.87 -7.07 13.11
N ILE A 21 4.77 -6.10 13.23
CA ILE A 21 4.78 -4.92 12.36
C ILE A 21 5.18 -5.32 10.93
N ALA A 22 6.22 -6.13 10.80
CA ALA A 22 6.65 -6.69 9.51
C ALA A 22 5.52 -7.46 8.83
N LEU A 23 4.86 -8.38 9.54
CA LEU A 23 3.74 -9.17 9.05
C LEU A 23 2.58 -8.28 8.54
N ARG A 24 2.21 -7.25 9.29
CA ARG A 24 1.14 -6.32 8.88
C ARG A 24 1.50 -5.57 7.59
N LYS A 25 2.76 -5.17 7.42
CA LYS A 25 3.23 -4.48 6.21
C LYS A 25 3.34 -5.45 5.03
N LEU A 26 3.86 -6.65 5.28
CA LEU A 26 3.93 -7.75 4.32
C LEU A 26 2.58 -8.05 3.69
N SER A 27 1.53 -8.20 4.51
CA SER A 27 0.19 -8.55 4.04
C SER A 27 -0.36 -7.56 3.00
N VAL A 28 -0.04 -6.27 3.14
CA VAL A 28 -0.46 -5.25 2.16
C VAL A 28 0.19 -5.51 0.80
N PHE A 29 1.49 -5.73 0.76
CA PHE A 29 2.22 -5.98 -0.49
C PHE A 29 1.87 -7.33 -1.14
N MET A 30 1.66 -8.35 -0.31
CA MET A 30 1.31 -9.70 -0.78
C MET A 30 -0.04 -9.69 -1.51
N ASN A 31 -1.04 -8.99 -0.98
CA ASN A 31 -2.36 -8.87 -1.61
C ASN A 31 -2.35 -8.11 -2.94
N GLU A 32 -1.30 -7.36 -3.22
CA GLU A 32 -1.11 -6.59 -4.46
C GLU A 32 -0.09 -7.27 -5.42
N GLY A 33 0.28 -8.54 -5.18
CA GLY A 33 1.11 -9.34 -6.10
C GLY A 33 2.59 -8.97 -6.14
N ALA A 34 3.14 -8.37 -5.09
CA ALA A 34 4.56 -8.09 -4.98
C ALA A 34 5.39 -9.36 -4.72
N VAL A 35 6.66 -9.35 -5.10
CA VAL A 35 7.64 -10.40 -4.78
C VAL A 35 8.34 -10.04 -3.49
N ILE A 36 8.04 -10.78 -2.41
CA ILE A 36 8.43 -10.41 -1.05
C ILE A 36 9.55 -11.30 -0.52
N THR A 37 10.59 -10.66 0.02
CA THR A 37 11.61 -11.32 0.83
C THR A 37 11.64 -10.70 2.22
N VAL A 38 11.38 -11.51 3.23
CA VAL A 38 11.57 -11.14 4.65
C VAL A 38 12.97 -11.54 5.07
N ILE A 39 13.69 -10.66 5.74
CA ILE A 39 15.03 -10.91 6.26
C ILE A 39 15.05 -10.60 7.75
N SER A 40 15.24 -11.65 8.54
CA SER A 40 15.30 -11.55 10.01
C SER A 40 15.89 -12.85 10.59
N PRO A 41 16.63 -12.79 11.72
CA PRO A 41 17.08 -13.99 12.43
C PRO A 41 15.93 -14.86 12.91
N GLU A 42 14.83 -14.22 13.34
CA GLU A 42 13.61 -14.86 13.85
C GLU A 42 12.39 -14.26 13.14
N ALA A 43 11.34 -15.07 13.00
CA ALA A 43 10.09 -14.64 12.40
C ALA A 43 8.89 -15.24 13.15
N SER A 44 7.76 -14.53 13.12
CA SER A 44 6.49 -15.05 13.65
C SER A 44 6.09 -16.33 12.91
N GLU A 45 5.30 -17.16 13.57
CA GLU A 45 4.78 -18.41 12.97
C GLU A 45 4.06 -18.16 11.65
N GLU A 46 3.33 -17.04 11.53
CA GLU A 46 2.63 -16.69 10.30
C GLU A 46 3.59 -16.42 9.14
N ILE A 47 4.72 -15.73 9.38
CA ILE A 47 5.74 -15.50 8.36
C ILE A 47 6.40 -16.81 7.96
N GLN A 48 6.66 -17.69 8.92
CA GLN A 48 7.23 -19.03 8.66
C GLN A 48 6.29 -19.86 7.78
N ARG A 49 4.99 -19.91 8.11
CA ARG A 49 3.96 -20.59 7.32
C ARG A 49 3.87 -20.03 5.89
N LEU A 50 3.88 -18.71 5.73
CA LEU A 50 3.86 -18.07 4.41
C LEU A 50 5.07 -18.47 3.57
N HIS A 51 6.25 -18.61 4.19
CA HIS A 51 7.45 -19.09 3.53
C HIS A 51 7.32 -20.57 3.12
N GLU A 52 6.87 -21.44 4.02
CA GLU A 52 6.65 -22.86 3.78
C GLU A 52 5.69 -23.13 2.62
N HIS A 53 4.66 -22.28 2.47
CA HIS A 53 3.70 -22.34 1.37
C HIS A 53 4.19 -21.64 0.08
N GLY A 54 5.42 -21.13 0.07
CA GLY A 54 6.00 -20.48 -1.11
C GLY A 54 5.40 -19.11 -1.45
N ALA A 55 4.59 -18.51 -0.56
CA ALA A 55 3.99 -17.20 -0.78
C ALA A 55 5.01 -16.05 -0.68
N ILE A 56 6.07 -16.25 0.10
CA ILE A 56 7.18 -15.31 0.30
C ILE A 56 8.49 -16.08 0.44
N VAL A 57 9.61 -15.37 0.37
CA VAL A 57 10.91 -15.90 0.80
C VAL A 57 11.25 -15.35 2.18
N TRP A 58 11.60 -16.23 3.13
CA TRP A 58 12.21 -15.82 4.40
C TRP A 58 13.67 -16.22 4.45
N LYS A 59 14.56 -15.23 4.55
CA LYS A 59 15.99 -15.39 4.75
C LYS A 59 16.29 -15.26 6.25
N ARG A 60 16.66 -16.37 6.89
CA ARG A 60 16.99 -16.40 8.32
C ARG A 60 18.39 -15.86 8.57
N ALA A 61 18.54 -14.55 8.53
CA ALA A 61 19.80 -13.83 8.69
C ALA A 61 19.60 -12.40 9.16
N CYS A 62 20.66 -11.72 9.60
CA CYS A 62 20.67 -10.27 9.67
C CYS A 62 20.78 -9.70 8.26
N ILE A 63 20.02 -8.65 7.97
CA ILE A 63 20.00 -7.99 6.65
C ILE A 63 21.36 -7.32 6.37
N GLN A 64 21.84 -7.46 5.14
CA GLN A 64 23.09 -6.89 4.65
C GLN A 64 22.80 -5.94 3.48
N LYS A 65 23.74 -5.07 3.13
CA LYS A 65 23.61 -4.11 2.02
C LYS A 65 23.32 -4.81 0.69
N GLU A 66 23.92 -5.96 0.47
CA GLU A 66 23.78 -6.78 -0.74
C GLU A 66 22.35 -7.28 -0.95
N ASP A 67 21.60 -7.49 0.13
CA ASP A 67 20.20 -7.92 0.09
C ASP A 67 19.29 -6.85 -0.52
N LEU A 68 19.69 -5.57 -0.40
CA LEU A 68 18.92 -4.43 -0.90
C LEU A 68 19.07 -4.22 -2.41
N LYS A 69 20.01 -4.89 -3.05
CA LYS A 69 20.28 -4.72 -4.48
C LYS A 69 19.04 -5.01 -5.33
N GLY A 70 18.63 -4.02 -6.10
CA GLY A 70 17.46 -4.09 -6.98
C GLY A 70 16.11 -4.13 -6.24
N ALA A 71 16.08 -3.78 -4.96
CA ALA A 71 14.84 -3.61 -4.23
C ALA A 71 14.09 -2.37 -4.71
N HIS A 72 12.80 -2.51 -5.02
CA HIS A 72 11.93 -1.39 -5.30
C HIS A 72 11.41 -0.76 -3.99
N PHE A 73 11.14 -1.63 -3.00
CA PHE A 73 10.63 -1.22 -1.70
C PHE A 73 11.44 -1.87 -0.59
N LEU A 74 11.72 -1.09 0.45
CA LEU A 74 12.30 -1.55 1.71
C LEU A 74 11.40 -1.16 2.86
N ILE A 75 11.02 -2.13 3.67
CA ILE A 75 10.29 -1.92 4.92
C ILE A 75 11.22 -2.22 6.08
N ALA A 76 11.72 -1.19 6.75
CA ALA A 76 12.56 -1.32 7.94
C ALA A 76 11.66 -1.44 9.17
N ALA A 77 11.48 -2.67 9.67
CA ALA A 77 10.56 -3.02 10.75
C ALA A 77 11.22 -3.97 11.77
N THR A 78 12.52 -3.77 12.04
CA THR A 78 13.23 -4.46 13.12
C THR A 78 12.86 -3.87 14.49
N ASN A 79 13.26 -4.54 15.57
CA ASN A 79 13.07 -4.03 16.94
C ASN A 79 14.08 -2.94 17.31
N ASP A 80 15.10 -2.71 16.47
CA ASP A 80 16.13 -1.70 16.70
C ASP A 80 15.88 -0.47 15.80
N PRO A 81 15.47 0.68 16.37
CA PRO A 81 15.27 1.92 15.62
C PRO A 81 16.53 2.42 14.90
N SER A 82 17.72 2.18 15.46
CA SER A 82 18.99 2.60 14.86
C SER A 82 19.32 1.76 13.62
N ALA A 83 19.06 0.45 13.69
CA ALA A 83 19.19 -0.44 12.54
C ALA A 83 18.19 -0.04 11.43
N ASN A 84 16.95 0.31 11.77
CA ASN A 84 15.96 0.76 10.80
C ASN A 84 16.39 2.05 10.08
N GLU A 85 17.01 2.99 10.79
CA GLU A 85 17.54 4.22 10.19
C GLU A 85 18.76 3.94 9.30
N ALA A 86 19.68 3.10 9.74
CA ALA A 86 20.83 2.69 8.96
C ALA A 86 20.43 2.02 7.64
N LEU A 87 19.36 1.23 7.64
CA LEU A 87 18.81 0.60 6.44
C LEU A 87 18.33 1.63 5.41
N HIS A 88 17.76 2.75 5.85
CA HIS A 88 17.38 3.84 4.94
C HIS A 88 18.61 4.46 4.26
N ILE A 89 19.70 4.66 5.01
CA ILE A 89 20.95 5.23 4.49
C ILE A 89 21.64 4.25 3.51
N MET A 90 21.53 2.94 3.77
CA MET A 90 22.13 1.90 2.92
C MET A 90 21.35 1.63 1.63
N ALA A 91 20.07 1.99 1.57
CA ALA A 91 19.23 1.76 0.42
C ALA A 91 19.64 2.64 -0.79
N ASP A 92 19.46 2.12 -2.00
CA ASP A 92 19.68 2.90 -3.22
C ASP A 92 18.70 4.07 -3.29
N ALA A 93 19.11 5.19 -3.91
CA ALA A 93 18.29 6.39 -4.06
C ALA A 93 16.96 6.14 -4.80
N SER A 94 16.88 5.09 -5.61
CA SER A 94 15.67 4.67 -6.31
C SER A 94 14.73 3.78 -5.49
N THR A 95 15.15 3.37 -4.29
CA THR A 95 14.36 2.49 -3.41
C THR A 95 13.38 3.32 -2.56
N TRP A 96 12.11 2.90 -2.55
CA TRP A 96 11.11 3.46 -1.64
C TRP A 96 11.26 2.83 -0.26
N VAL A 97 11.60 3.63 0.74
CA VAL A 97 11.90 3.16 2.10
C VAL A 97 10.85 3.64 3.09
N CYS A 98 10.21 2.68 3.76
CA CYS A 98 9.32 2.92 4.89
C CYS A 98 10.00 2.50 6.19
N VAL A 99 10.31 3.44 7.06
CA VAL A 99 10.82 3.16 8.41
C VAL A 99 9.64 3.03 9.36
N ALA A 100 9.42 1.84 9.91
CA ALA A 100 8.22 1.53 10.67
C ALA A 100 8.17 2.18 12.07
N SER A 101 9.32 2.50 12.64
CA SER A 101 9.46 3.18 13.93
C SER A 101 9.23 4.69 13.85
N ASP A 102 9.53 5.31 12.69
CA ASP A 102 9.35 6.74 12.47
C ASP A 102 9.16 7.00 10.97
N GLY A 103 7.94 7.36 10.59
CA GLY A 103 7.61 7.63 9.18
C GLY A 103 8.37 8.80 8.56
N ASN A 104 8.97 9.69 9.36
CA ASN A 104 9.76 10.84 8.87
C ASN A 104 11.20 10.46 8.49
N LYS A 105 11.67 9.30 8.93
CA LYS A 105 13.01 8.78 8.64
C LYS A 105 13.11 8.00 7.32
N GLY A 106 12.01 7.84 6.60
CA GLY A 106 11.97 7.22 5.28
C GLY A 106 11.55 8.20 4.19
N ASN A 107 11.57 7.75 2.95
CA ASN A 107 11.08 8.51 1.79
C ASN A 107 9.67 8.08 1.35
N MET A 108 9.07 7.07 2.02
CA MET A 108 7.73 6.56 1.80
C MET A 108 6.98 6.36 3.12
N GLN A 109 5.70 6.71 3.15
CA GLN A 109 4.78 6.37 4.24
C GLN A 109 3.61 5.54 3.70
N MET A 110 3.23 4.50 4.44
CA MET A 110 2.04 3.72 4.12
C MET A 110 0.83 4.33 4.84
N MET A 111 -0.13 4.81 4.07
CA MET A 111 -1.39 5.36 4.58
C MET A 111 -2.30 4.24 5.11
N SER A 112 -3.22 4.58 6.02
CA SER A 112 -4.37 3.71 6.28
C SER A 112 -5.31 3.74 5.08
N PHE A 113 -5.74 2.59 4.60
CA PHE A 113 -6.69 2.53 3.50
C PHE A 113 -7.74 1.45 3.68
N LYS A 114 -8.86 1.62 3.00
CA LYS A 114 -9.93 0.64 2.84
C LYS A 114 -10.30 0.55 1.37
N ARG A 115 -10.67 -0.66 0.93
CA ARG A 115 -11.10 -0.92 -0.45
C ARG A 115 -12.42 -1.66 -0.45
N GLU A 116 -13.33 -1.23 -1.31
CA GLU A 116 -14.62 -1.87 -1.59
C GLU A 116 -14.83 -1.86 -3.11
N GLY A 117 -14.64 -2.99 -3.76
CA GLY A 117 -14.60 -3.06 -5.22
C GLY A 117 -13.54 -2.10 -5.81
N ASP A 118 -13.98 -1.23 -6.70
CA ASP A 118 -13.11 -0.22 -7.35
C ASP A 118 -12.87 1.04 -6.49
N LEU A 119 -13.56 1.19 -5.36
CA LEU A 119 -13.37 2.34 -4.47
C LEU A 119 -12.23 2.07 -3.50
N THR A 120 -11.24 2.94 -3.49
CA THR A 120 -10.20 2.98 -2.45
C THR A 120 -10.26 4.32 -1.73
N ILE A 121 -10.29 4.28 -0.40
CA ILE A 121 -10.22 5.46 0.48
C ILE A 121 -8.95 5.34 1.31
N SER A 122 -8.08 6.33 1.21
CA SER A 122 -6.84 6.39 1.96
C SER A 122 -6.81 7.62 2.85
N VAL A 123 -6.35 7.45 4.09
CA VAL A 123 -6.23 8.53 5.08
C VAL A 123 -4.81 8.54 5.65
N SER A 124 -4.22 9.72 5.70
CA SER A 124 -2.95 9.97 6.39
C SER A 124 -3.14 11.09 7.39
N THR A 125 -2.54 10.95 8.55
CA THR A 125 -2.39 12.00 9.56
C THR A 125 -0.93 12.46 9.64
N SER A 126 -0.13 12.18 8.61
CA SER A 126 1.30 12.48 8.54
C SER A 126 2.09 11.96 9.76
N GLY A 127 1.68 10.78 10.27
CA GLY A 127 2.29 10.16 11.44
C GLY A 127 1.73 10.61 12.80
N SER A 128 0.91 11.68 12.85
CA SER A 128 0.40 12.21 14.13
C SER A 128 -0.50 11.23 14.89
N SER A 129 -1.33 10.45 14.20
CA SER A 129 -2.20 9.46 14.81
C SER A 129 -2.59 8.33 13.83
N PRO A 130 -1.81 7.24 13.78
CA PRO A 130 -2.15 6.08 12.95
C PRO A 130 -3.51 5.44 13.31
N GLY A 131 -3.89 5.46 14.59
CA GLY A 131 -5.20 4.99 15.07
C GLY A 131 -6.33 5.79 14.45
N LEU A 132 -6.28 7.12 14.56
CA LEU A 132 -7.27 8.01 13.96
C LEU A 132 -7.37 7.83 12.44
N ALA A 133 -6.24 7.70 11.74
CA ALA A 133 -6.23 7.44 10.30
C ALA A 133 -6.96 6.14 9.94
N LYS A 134 -6.78 5.09 10.75
CA LYS A 134 -7.47 3.80 10.60
C LYS A 134 -8.97 3.94 10.82
N ASP A 135 -9.39 4.61 11.88
CA ASP A 135 -10.81 4.77 12.21
C ASP A 135 -11.52 5.64 11.17
N LEU A 136 -10.91 6.76 10.76
CA LEU A 136 -11.44 7.62 9.71
C LEU A 136 -11.58 6.89 8.38
N SER A 137 -10.59 6.10 7.97
CA SER A 137 -10.69 5.33 6.72
C SER A 137 -11.85 4.32 6.76
N GLY A 138 -12.13 3.74 7.93
CA GLY A 138 -13.28 2.86 8.16
C GLY A 138 -14.61 3.60 8.06
N ILE A 139 -14.77 4.68 8.81
CA ILE A 139 -15.99 5.50 8.82
C ILE A 139 -16.31 6.03 7.43
N LEU A 140 -15.31 6.54 6.71
CA LEU A 140 -15.49 7.06 5.35
C LEU A 140 -15.91 5.95 4.39
N MET A 141 -15.29 4.76 4.48
CA MET A 141 -15.66 3.63 3.64
C MET A 141 -17.09 3.18 3.92
N ASP A 142 -17.52 3.07 5.17
CA ASP A 142 -18.89 2.70 5.53
C ASP A 142 -19.93 3.67 4.95
N ARG A 143 -19.64 4.97 4.96
CA ARG A 143 -20.49 5.99 4.33
C ARG A 143 -20.51 5.92 2.80
N CYS A 144 -19.43 5.43 2.19
CA CYS A 144 -19.29 5.37 0.72
C CYS A 144 -19.66 4.00 0.11
N LYS A 145 -20.04 3.00 0.90
CA LYS A 145 -20.39 1.66 0.38
C LYS A 145 -21.47 1.66 -0.70
N SER A 146 -22.48 2.49 -0.57
CA SER A 146 -23.55 2.61 -1.58
C SER A 146 -23.01 3.14 -2.91
N ILE A 147 -22.06 4.07 -2.86
CA ILE A 147 -21.40 4.66 -4.03
C ILE A 147 -20.46 3.62 -4.66
N ALA A 148 -19.72 2.88 -3.84
CA ALA A 148 -18.82 1.81 -4.34
C ALA A 148 -19.56 0.80 -5.22
N LYS A 149 -20.77 0.40 -4.82
CA LYS A 149 -21.64 -0.51 -5.60
C LYS A 149 -22.09 0.06 -6.94
N LYS A 150 -22.11 1.38 -7.10
CA LYS A 150 -22.52 2.06 -8.34
C LYS A 150 -21.34 2.24 -9.33
N LEU A 151 -20.08 2.08 -8.90
CA LEU A 151 -18.91 2.34 -9.74
C LEU A 151 -18.86 1.51 -11.03
N PRO A 152 -19.19 0.21 -11.06
CA PRO A 152 -19.21 -0.55 -12.31
C PRO A 152 -20.21 0.03 -13.33
N PHE A 153 -21.38 0.47 -12.86
CA PHE A 153 -22.37 1.15 -13.70
C PHE A 153 -21.82 2.49 -14.22
N ILE A 154 -21.26 3.32 -13.33
CA ILE A 154 -20.65 4.61 -13.70
C ILE A 154 -19.56 4.43 -14.76
N ARG A 155 -18.71 3.42 -14.63
CA ARG A 155 -17.65 3.10 -15.59
C ARG A 155 -18.24 2.82 -16.97
N ARG A 156 -19.24 1.93 -17.05
CA ARG A 156 -19.90 1.56 -18.30
C ARG A 156 -20.58 2.76 -18.97
N GLU A 157 -21.33 3.58 -18.22
CA GLU A 157 -21.99 4.77 -18.76
C GLU A 157 -20.98 5.82 -19.25
N ARG A 158 -19.87 6.01 -18.53
CA ARG A 158 -18.78 6.90 -18.99
C ARG A 158 -18.15 6.42 -20.29
N GLU A 159 -17.96 5.13 -20.46
CA GLU A 159 -17.45 4.56 -21.72
C GLU A 159 -18.45 4.74 -22.84
N HIS A 160 -19.74 4.53 -22.60
CA HIS A 160 -20.80 4.78 -23.57
C HIS A 160 -20.80 6.25 -24.01
N ILE A 161 -20.80 7.18 -23.06
CA ILE A 161 -20.72 8.64 -23.33
C ILE A 161 -19.50 8.97 -24.19
N LYS A 162 -18.33 8.42 -23.86
CA LYS A 162 -17.09 8.66 -24.62
C LYS A 162 -17.16 8.17 -26.07
N ASN A 163 -17.89 7.07 -26.33
CA ASN A 163 -17.98 6.44 -27.63
C ASN A 163 -19.09 7.02 -28.50
N THR A 164 -20.12 7.63 -27.90
CA THR A 164 -21.31 8.11 -28.60
C THR A 164 -21.40 9.62 -28.77
N LEU A 165 -20.82 10.39 -27.86
CA LEU A 165 -20.93 11.86 -27.87
C LEU A 165 -19.66 12.56 -28.37
N PRO A 166 -19.79 13.74 -29.00
CA PRO A 166 -18.70 14.63 -29.35
C PRO A 166 -17.89 15.05 -28.10
N SER A 167 -16.60 15.34 -28.25
CA SER A 167 -15.71 15.64 -27.13
C SER A 167 -16.14 16.82 -26.25
N HIS A 168 -16.78 17.84 -26.85
CA HIS A 168 -17.24 19.03 -26.14
C HIS A 168 -18.49 18.80 -25.24
N GLU A 169 -19.27 17.74 -25.50
CA GLU A 169 -20.47 17.42 -24.71
C GLU A 169 -20.21 16.42 -23.58
N ARG A 170 -19.13 15.61 -23.70
CA ARG A 170 -18.85 14.51 -22.77
C ARG A 170 -18.74 14.94 -21.32
N GLY A 171 -18.09 16.08 -21.10
CA GLY A 171 -17.85 16.61 -19.74
C GLY A 171 -19.15 16.94 -19.00
N GLU A 172 -20.11 17.55 -19.69
CA GLU A 172 -21.39 17.90 -19.12
C GLU A 172 -22.25 16.67 -18.82
N GLN A 173 -22.34 15.73 -19.75
CA GLN A 173 -23.10 14.49 -19.57
C GLN A 173 -22.56 13.64 -18.42
N ILE A 174 -21.24 13.50 -18.28
CA ILE A 174 -20.62 12.81 -17.14
C ILE A 174 -20.97 13.52 -15.82
N ARG A 175 -20.97 14.84 -15.80
CA ARG A 175 -21.32 15.63 -14.59
C ARG A 175 -22.79 15.42 -14.19
N LEU A 176 -23.72 15.39 -15.15
CA LEU A 176 -25.13 15.12 -14.90
C LEU A 176 -25.33 13.71 -14.35
N LEU A 177 -24.72 12.70 -14.96
CA LEU A 177 -24.74 11.31 -14.48
C LEU A 177 -24.29 11.22 -13.01
N LEU A 178 -23.17 11.84 -12.66
CA LEU A 178 -22.66 11.81 -11.29
C LEU A 178 -23.59 12.53 -10.31
N LYS A 179 -24.19 13.66 -10.72
CA LYS A 179 -25.14 14.42 -9.88
C LYS A 179 -26.39 13.62 -9.56
N GLU A 180 -26.89 12.82 -10.49
CA GLU A 180 -28.04 11.94 -10.26
C GLU A 180 -27.72 10.79 -9.30
N LEU A 181 -26.54 10.21 -9.44
CA LEU A 181 -26.13 9.06 -8.64
C LEU A 181 -25.69 9.39 -7.20
N MET A 182 -25.40 10.68 -6.95
CA MET A 182 -25.00 11.19 -5.62
C MET A 182 -26.17 11.69 -4.77
N LYS A 183 -27.39 11.73 -5.33
CA LYS A 183 -28.64 11.98 -4.58
C LYS A 183 -29.08 10.73 -3.83
#